data_5dddc97466a052d322613c1db8d18d1d
#
_entry.id   5dddc97466a052d322613c1db8d18d1d
#
_cell.length_a   1.000
_cell.length_b   1.000
_cell.length_c   1.000
_cell.angle_alpha   90.00
_cell.angle_beta   90.00
_cell.angle_gamma   90.00
#
_symmetry.space_group_name_H-M   'P 1'
#
loop_
_entity.id
_entity.type
_entity.pdbx_description
1 polymer ?
#
loop_
_entity_poly.entity_id
_entity_poly.type
_entity_poly.pdbx_seq_one_letter_code
_entity_poly.pdbx_strand_id
1 'polypeptide(L)'
;MIYELKDLTQFLSTINTKDVIKSKDKIYYNLAMSFDIETSSFYEDKNGVIYTNDDYRKLKNTVKADKKAIMYIWQFAIEDNVIIGRTWNDFLYFCKKLYDFLNLKERYIVVYVHNLSYEFQFICKWFNWVDIFADSERKPIKATTDSHFIFKCMNTVKQEIPKIKMLRFMSNKELKF
;
A
#
# COMPACT_ATOMS: atom_id res chain seq x y z
N MET A 1 -12.15 -5.39 14.32
CA MET A 1 -12.60 -6.74 13.89
C MET A 1 -11.77 -7.18 12.70
N ILE A 2 -11.52 -8.49 12.51
CA ILE A 2 -10.74 -9.03 11.37
C ILE A 2 -11.70 -9.72 10.40
N TYR A 3 -11.58 -9.42 9.12
CA TYR A 3 -12.37 -9.97 8.01
C TYR A 3 -11.46 -10.67 7.02
N GLU A 4 -11.97 -11.71 6.37
CA GLU A 4 -11.38 -12.29 5.17
C GLU A 4 -12.07 -11.74 3.91
N LEU A 5 -11.48 -11.98 2.74
CA LEU A 5 -12.03 -11.46 1.49
C LEU A 5 -13.46 -11.96 1.19
N LYS A 6 -13.84 -13.14 1.67
CA LYS A 6 -15.22 -13.65 1.58
C LYS A 6 -16.24 -12.77 2.31
N ASP A 7 -15.79 -12.03 3.34
CA ASP A 7 -16.61 -11.15 4.18
C ASP A 7 -16.57 -9.69 3.69
N LEU A 8 -16.07 -9.44 2.48
CA LEU A 8 -15.80 -8.09 1.94
C LEU A 8 -17.04 -7.19 2.01
N THR A 9 -18.21 -7.70 1.66
CA THR A 9 -19.46 -6.91 1.70
C THR A 9 -19.76 -6.43 3.13
N GLN A 10 -19.59 -7.30 4.12
CA GLN A 10 -19.77 -6.96 5.52
C GLN A 10 -18.72 -5.93 5.96
N PHE A 11 -17.44 -6.14 5.60
CA PHE A 11 -16.38 -5.19 5.88
C PHE A 11 -16.70 -3.80 5.31
N LEU A 12 -17.09 -3.70 4.04
CA LEU A 12 -17.43 -2.43 3.41
C LEU A 12 -18.61 -1.74 4.09
N SER A 13 -19.60 -2.49 4.59
CA SER A 13 -20.75 -1.93 5.29
C SER A 13 -20.41 -1.26 6.62
N THR A 14 -19.23 -1.51 7.19
CA THR A 14 -18.76 -0.86 8.43
C THR A 14 -18.20 0.54 8.21
N ILE A 15 -17.95 0.93 6.97
CA ILE A 15 -17.25 2.17 6.63
C ILE A 15 -18.22 3.35 6.67
N ASN A 16 -17.87 4.38 7.44
CA ASN A 16 -18.61 5.62 7.44
C ASN A 16 -18.23 6.50 6.25
N THR A 17 -19.07 6.50 5.21
CA THR A 17 -18.82 7.25 3.96
C THR A 17 -19.22 8.73 4.02
N LYS A 18 -19.75 9.19 5.14
CA LYS A 18 -20.26 10.58 5.29
C LYS A 18 -19.19 11.55 5.76
N ASP A 19 -18.13 11.03 6.41
CA ASP A 19 -17.06 11.87 6.94
C ASP A 19 -16.04 12.18 5.85
N VAL A 20 -16.04 13.42 5.37
CA VAL A 20 -15.18 13.88 4.29
C VAL A 20 -14.56 15.23 4.61
N ILE A 21 -13.34 15.43 4.17
CA ILE A 21 -12.60 16.70 4.26
C ILE A 21 -12.44 17.27 2.86
N LYS A 22 -12.83 18.54 2.70
CA LYS A 22 -12.58 19.29 1.46
C LYS A 22 -11.27 20.08 1.60
N SER A 23 -10.33 19.85 0.70
CA SER A 23 -9.08 20.60 0.64
C SER A 23 -8.84 21.08 -0.79
N LYS A 24 -8.90 22.40 -1.00
CA LYS A 24 -8.88 23.04 -2.32
C LYS A 24 -9.94 22.42 -3.25
N ASP A 25 -9.51 21.87 -4.38
CA ASP A 25 -10.39 21.27 -5.39
C ASP A 25 -10.64 19.79 -5.18
N LYS A 26 -10.16 19.21 -4.06
CA LYS A 26 -10.22 17.78 -3.80
C LYS A 26 -11.02 17.46 -2.55
N ILE A 27 -11.72 16.33 -2.61
CA ILE A 27 -12.47 15.78 -1.49
C ILE A 27 -11.76 14.51 -1.03
N TYR A 28 -11.51 14.40 0.26
CA TYR A 28 -10.87 13.25 0.90
C TYR A 28 -11.82 12.62 1.89
N TYR A 29 -11.79 11.31 2.00
CA TYR A 29 -12.40 10.63 3.14
C TYR A 29 -11.57 10.86 4.40
N ASN A 30 -12.23 11.25 5.48
CA ASN A 30 -11.63 11.43 6.80
C ASN A 30 -11.66 10.09 7.56
N LEU A 31 -10.97 9.10 7.02
CA LEU A 31 -10.91 7.76 7.58
C LEU A 31 -9.45 7.40 7.85
N ALA A 32 -9.19 6.82 9.02
CA ALA A 32 -7.88 6.25 9.31
C ALA A 32 -7.74 4.94 8.54
N MET A 33 -6.87 4.94 7.53
CA MET A 33 -6.60 3.77 6.70
C MET A 33 -5.14 3.40 6.78
N SER A 34 -4.84 2.11 6.88
CA SER A 34 -3.47 1.62 6.80
C SER A 34 -3.36 0.35 5.96
N PHE A 35 -2.18 0.16 5.40
CA PHE A 35 -1.82 -1.01 4.61
C PHE A 35 -0.48 -1.55 5.08
N ASP A 36 -0.38 -2.87 5.15
CA ASP A 36 0.82 -3.58 5.51
C ASP A 36 0.87 -4.95 4.81
N ILE A 37 2.07 -5.52 4.67
CA ILE A 37 2.28 -6.84 4.10
C ILE A 37 3.19 -7.69 4.97
N GLU A 38 2.88 -8.98 5.04
CA GLU A 38 3.78 -9.97 5.61
C GLU A 38 4.52 -10.70 4.49
N THR A 39 5.83 -10.77 4.64
CA THR A 39 6.70 -11.34 3.61
C THR A 39 7.58 -12.44 4.18
N SER A 40 7.90 -13.42 3.34
CA SER A 40 8.96 -14.39 3.60
C SER A 40 10.06 -14.24 2.58
N SER A 41 11.30 -14.49 2.98
CA SER A 41 12.45 -14.47 2.09
C SER A 41 13.07 -15.84 1.95
N PHE A 42 13.59 -16.11 0.76
CA PHE A 42 14.29 -17.33 0.41
C PHE A 42 15.42 -17.00 -0.57
N TYR A 43 16.27 -17.96 -0.83
CA TYR A 43 17.32 -17.85 -1.85
C TYR A 43 17.00 -18.80 -3.00
N GLU A 44 17.25 -18.36 -4.23
CA GLU A 44 17.08 -19.16 -5.44
C GLU A 44 18.35 -19.11 -6.28
N ASP A 45 18.88 -20.27 -6.64
CA ASP A 45 20.05 -20.35 -7.50
C ASP A 45 19.68 -20.24 -9.00
N LYS A 46 20.68 -20.21 -9.86
CA LYS A 46 20.52 -20.12 -11.32
C LYS A 46 19.76 -21.30 -11.95
N ASN A 47 19.64 -22.41 -11.23
CA ASN A 47 18.92 -23.60 -11.67
C ASN A 47 17.47 -23.66 -11.14
N GLY A 48 17.04 -22.62 -10.38
CA GLY A 48 15.73 -22.55 -9.77
C GLY A 48 15.59 -23.33 -8.47
N VAL A 49 16.70 -23.79 -7.87
CA VAL A 49 16.68 -24.48 -6.57
C VAL A 49 16.49 -23.44 -5.47
N ILE A 50 15.50 -23.70 -4.61
CA ILE A 50 15.11 -22.82 -3.50
C ILE A 50 15.76 -23.29 -2.21
N TYR A 51 16.34 -22.37 -1.48
CA TYR A 51 16.96 -22.58 -0.17
C TYR A 51 16.30 -21.69 0.86
N THR A 52 16.05 -22.24 2.04
CA THR A 52 15.67 -21.42 3.21
C THR A 52 16.85 -20.54 3.63
N ASN A 53 16.59 -19.54 4.47
CA ASN A 53 17.67 -18.71 5.02
C ASN A 53 18.72 -19.53 5.77
N ASP A 54 18.28 -20.56 6.49
CA ASP A 54 19.17 -21.40 7.29
C ASP A 54 19.98 -22.37 6.42
N ASP A 55 19.38 -22.95 5.40
CA ASP A 55 20.10 -23.82 4.45
C ASP A 55 21.12 -23.01 3.65
N TYR A 56 20.74 -21.82 3.17
CA TYR A 56 21.67 -20.97 2.45
C TYR A 56 22.85 -20.53 3.30
N ARG A 57 22.66 -20.22 4.59
CA ARG A 57 23.76 -19.87 5.51
C ARG A 57 24.81 -20.96 5.59
N LYS A 58 24.42 -22.24 5.55
CA LYS A 58 25.33 -23.39 5.57
C LYS A 58 26.07 -23.55 4.24
N LEU A 59 25.43 -23.19 3.13
CA LEU A 59 25.90 -23.45 1.75
C LEU A 59 26.45 -22.22 1.04
N LYS A 60 26.42 -21.03 1.63
CA LYS A 60 26.79 -19.75 0.98
C LYS A 60 28.18 -19.70 0.35
N ASN A 61 29.10 -20.53 0.80
CA ASN A 61 30.46 -20.61 0.24
C ASN A 61 30.54 -21.54 -0.98
N THR A 62 29.53 -22.36 -1.23
CA THR A 62 29.51 -23.36 -2.31
C THR A 62 28.40 -23.07 -3.33
N VAL A 63 27.34 -22.38 -2.92
CA VAL A 63 26.18 -22.08 -3.75
C VAL A 63 26.04 -20.56 -3.90
N LYS A 64 25.90 -20.10 -5.15
CA LYS A 64 25.51 -18.73 -5.46
C LYS A 64 24.00 -18.71 -5.71
N ALA A 65 23.27 -17.98 -4.86
CA ALA A 65 21.84 -17.80 -5.00
C ALA A 65 21.44 -16.37 -4.65
N ASP A 66 20.41 -15.87 -5.33
CA ASP A 66 19.86 -14.55 -5.13
C ASP A 66 18.76 -14.57 -4.08
N LYS A 67 18.77 -13.59 -3.18
CA LYS A 67 17.71 -13.44 -2.18
C LYS A 67 16.46 -12.91 -2.84
N LYS A 68 15.34 -13.62 -2.66
CA LYS A 68 14.01 -13.23 -3.10
C LYS A 68 13.08 -13.09 -1.92
N ALA A 69 12.03 -12.29 -2.08
CA ALA A 69 10.97 -12.14 -1.10
C ALA A 69 9.61 -12.31 -1.77
N ILE A 70 8.71 -12.98 -1.06
CA ILE A 70 7.30 -13.13 -1.45
C ILE A 70 6.40 -12.59 -0.35
N MET A 71 5.33 -11.90 -0.75
CA MET A 71 4.23 -11.56 0.12
C MET A 71 3.33 -12.78 0.26
N TYR A 72 2.94 -13.12 1.50
CA TYR A 72 2.02 -14.23 1.80
C TYR A 72 0.74 -13.79 2.51
N ILE A 73 0.72 -12.59 3.08
CA ILE A 73 -0.46 -11.90 3.61
C ILE A 73 -0.32 -10.41 3.29
N TRP A 74 -1.41 -9.80 2.84
CA TRP A 74 -1.63 -8.38 2.90
C TRP A 74 -2.77 -8.08 3.86
N GLN A 75 -2.72 -6.94 4.50
CA GLN A 75 -3.72 -6.46 5.42
C GLN A 75 -4.04 -4.99 5.14
N PHE A 76 -5.32 -4.66 5.18
CA PHE A 76 -5.81 -3.30 4.99
C PHE A 76 -6.78 -2.96 6.11
N ALA A 77 -6.45 -1.94 6.89
CA ALA A 77 -7.30 -1.46 7.95
C ALA A 77 -8.06 -0.20 7.53
N ILE A 78 -9.30 -0.11 7.93
CA ILE A 78 -10.12 1.10 7.89
C ILE A 78 -10.73 1.27 9.28
N GLU A 79 -10.34 2.33 9.98
CA GLU A 79 -10.65 2.51 11.39
C GLU A 79 -10.27 1.26 12.21
N ASP A 80 -11.18 0.73 13.00
CA ASP A 80 -10.96 -0.44 13.85
C ASP A 80 -11.17 -1.81 13.15
N ASN A 81 -11.40 -1.78 11.83
CA ASN A 81 -11.69 -2.98 11.05
C ASN A 81 -10.54 -3.29 10.11
N VAL A 82 -10.14 -4.55 10.06
CA VAL A 82 -9.04 -5.04 9.21
C VAL A 82 -9.56 -6.11 8.26
N ILE A 83 -9.23 -6.02 6.99
CA ILE A 83 -9.42 -7.08 6.01
C ILE A 83 -8.08 -7.65 5.58
N ILE A 84 -8.00 -8.97 5.43
CA ILE A 84 -6.80 -9.69 5.04
C ILE A 84 -7.02 -10.50 3.78
N GLY A 85 -5.96 -10.68 3.01
CA GLY A 85 -5.92 -11.60 1.88
C GLY A 85 -4.52 -12.14 1.64
N ARG A 86 -4.40 -13.10 0.70
CA ARG A 86 -3.17 -13.88 0.53
C ARG A 86 -2.53 -13.74 -0.84
N THR A 87 -3.24 -13.20 -1.81
CA THR A 87 -2.73 -13.03 -3.17
C THR A 87 -2.85 -11.57 -3.63
N TRP A 88 -2.03 -11.18 -4.61
CA TRP A 88 -2.15 -9.88 -5.23
C TRP A 88 -3.44 -9.71 -6.03
N ASN A 89 -3.98 -10.78 -6.59
CA ASN A 89 -5.29 -10.74 -7.25
C ASN A 89 -6.40 -10.40 -6.27
N ASP A 90 -6.35 -10.95 -5.06
CA ASP A 90 -7.28 -10.62 -3.97
C ASP A 90 -7.16 -9.14 -3.58
N PHE A 91 -5.93 -8.63 -3.48
CA PHE A 91 -5.68 -7.22 -3.16
C PHE A 91 -6.24 -6.29 -4.23
N LEU A 92 -5.97 -6.57 -5.50
CA LEU A 92 -6.50 -5.78 -6.61
C LEU A 92 -8.04 -5.83 -6.68
N TYR A 93 -8.62 -6.99 -6.45
CA TYR A 93 -10.07 -7.13 -6.36
C TYR A 93 -10.64 -6.30 -5.20
N PHE A 94 -10.02 -6.36 -4.03
CA PHE A 94 -10.38 -5.53 -2.88
C PHE A 94 -10.28 -4.03 -3.22
N CYS A 95 -9.16 -3.58 -3.76
CA CYS A 95 -8.96 -2.18 -4.15
C CYS A 95 -10.02 -1.70 -5.14
N LYS A 96 -10.36 -2.52 -6.13
CA LYS A 96 -11.44 -2.20 -7.09
C LYS A 96 -12.81 -2.07 -6.40
N LYS A 97 -13.15 -2.98 -5.50
CA LYS A 97 -14.40 -2.92 -4.75
C LYS A 97 -14.46 -1.72 -3.80
N LEU A 98 -13.35 -1.40 -3.15
CA LEU A 98 -13.22 -0.20 -2.31
C LEU A 98 -13.35 1.07 -3.15
N TYR A 99 -12.72 1.12 -4.33
CA TYR A 99 -12.82 2.22 -5.28
C TYR A 99 -14.29 2.49 -5.68
N ASP A 100 -15.02 1.44 -6.07
CA ASP A 100 -16.41 1.54 -6.48
C ASP A 100 -17.31 1.96 -5.29
N PHE A 101 -17.12 1.34 -4.13
CA PHE A 101 -17.90 1.60 -2.92
C PHE A 101 -17.74 3.05 -2.40
N LEU A 102 -16.52 3.56 -2.40
CA LEU A 102 -16.20 4.92 -1.94
C LEU A 102 -16.34 5.98 -3.04
N ASN A 103 -16.72 5.61 -4.27
CA ASN A 103 -16.76 6.52 -5.42
C ASN A 103 -15.44 7.33 -5.56
N LEU A 104 -14.30 6.62 -5.59
CA LEU A 104 -12.99 7.27 -5.62
C LEU A 104 -12.70 7.97 -6.96
N LYS A 105 -13.58 7.88 -7.95
CA LYS A 105 -13.50 8.69 -9.17
C LYS A 105 -13.48 10.20 -8.88
N GLU A 106 -14.18 10.62 -7.82
CA GLU A 106 -14.33 12.03 -7.45
C GLU A 106 -13.68 12.36 -6.09
N ARG A 107 -13.22 11.35 -5.37
CA ARG A 107 -12.70 11.48 -4.01
C ARG A 107 -11.41 10.71 -3.85
N TYR A 108 -10.66 11.07 -2.82
CA TYR A 108 -9.37 10.46 -2.52
C TYR A 108 -9.39 9.78 -1.15
N ILE A 109 -8.59 8.74 -1.01
CA ILE A 109 -8.25 8.16 0.29
C ILE A 109 -6.75 8.26 0.55
N VAL A 110 -6.40 8.44 1.81
CA VAL A 110 -5.01 8.43 2.26
C VAL A 110 -4.78 7.17 3.06
N VAL A 111 -3.87 6.34 2.58
CA VAL A 111 -3.50 5.06 3.18
C VAL A 111 -2.12 5.20 3.83
N TYR A 112 -2.04 4.97 5.11
CA TYR A 112 -0.79 5.01 5.85
C TYR A 112 -0.08 3.67 5.76
N VAL A 113 1.23 3.71 5.57
CA VAL A 113 2.09 2.53 5.43
C VAL A 113 3.29 2.71 6.34
N HIS A 114 3.63 1.68 7.10
CA HIS A 114 4.73 1.77 8.08
C HIS A 114 6.06 2.05 7.39
N ASN A 115 6.42 1.26 6.39
CA ASN A 115 7.65 1.41 5.61
C ASN A 115 7.34 1.42 4.11
N LEU A 116 6.77 2.52 3.61
CA LEU A 116 6.33 2.63 2.22
C LEU A 116 7.44 2.29 1.21
N SER A 117 8.71 2.57 1.53
CA SER A 117 9.82 2.23 0.63
C SER A 117 9.99 0.72 0.44
N TYR A 118 9.64 -0.07 1.43
CA TYR A 118 9.67 -1.53 1.36
C TYR A 118 8.42 -2.07 0.67
N GLU A 119 7.24 -1.73 1.16
CA GLU A 119 5.96 -2.21 0.61
C GLU A 119 5.78 -1.79 -0.85
N PHE A 120 6.29 -0.59 -1.22
CA PHE A 120 6.21 -0.09 -2.58
C PHE A 120 6.89 -1.01 -3.60
N GLN A 121 7.97 -1.69 -3.25
CA GLN A 121 8.64 -2.64 -4.14
C GLN A 121 7.71 -3.79 -4.57
N PHE A 122 6.74 -4.14 -3.74
CA PHE A 122 5.76 -5.20 -4.03
C PHE A 122 4.55 -4.70 -4.79
N ILE A 123 4.10 -3.46 -4.54
CA ILE A 123 2.88 -2.90 -5.13
C ILE A 123 3.13 -2.02 -6.36
N CYS A 124 4.37 -1.60 -6.62
CA CYS A 124 4.68 -0.62 -7.68
C CYS A 124 4.22 -1.04 -9.08
N LYS A 125 4.20 -2.33 -9.39
CA LYS A 125 3.81 -2.86 -10.70
C LYS A 125 2.30 -2.96 -10.94
N TRP A 126 1.49 -2.76 -9.89
CA TRP A 126 0.06 -3.03 -9.95
C TRP A 126 -0.81 -1.81 -10.26
N PHE A 127 -0.25 -0.60 -10.12
CA PHE A 127 -0.96 0.65 -10.33
C PHE A 127 -0.12 1.61 -11.18
N ASN A 128 -0.79 2.59 -11.78
CA ASN A 128 -0.13 3.72 -12.40
C ASN A 128 0.20 4.77 -11.33
N TRP A 129 1.47 5.00 -11.09
CA TRP A 129 1.95 5.82 -9.99
C TRP A 129 2.41 7.21 -10.45
N VAL A 130 2.19 8.18 -9.57
CA VAL A 130 2.81 9.50 -9.61
C VAL A 130 3.45 9.80 -8.26
N ASP A 131 4.57 10.49 -8.30
CA ASP A 131 5.21 10.97 -7.08
C ASP A 131 4.52 12.25 -6.60
N ILE A 132 4.27 12.32 -5.30
CA ILE A 132 3.74 13.49 -4.64
C ILE A 132 4.82 14.04 -3.73
N PHE A 133 5.16 15.31 -3.92
CA PHE A 133 6.07 16.04 -3.05
C PHE A 133 5.26 16.89 -2.08
N ALA A 134 5.42 16.66 -0.78
CA ALA A 134 4.96 17.57 0.26
C ALA A 134 6.11 18.52 0.59
N ASP A 135 5.85 19.82 0.57
CA ASP A 135 6.87 20.89 0.73
C ASP A 135 7.68 20.84 2.05
N SER A 136 7.36 19.96 2.99
CA SER A 136 7.98 19.93 4.32
C SER A 136 8.37 18.53 4.85
N GLU A 137 8.07 17.45 4.17
CA GLU A 137 8.31 16.10 4.69
C GLU A 137 9.26 15.31 3.78
N ARG A 138 10.38 14.85 4.35
CA ARG A 138 11.37 13.99 3.65
C ARG A 138 10.90 12.55 3.42
N LYS A 139 9.63 12.22 3.70
CA LYS A 139 9.11 10.86 3.60
C LYS A 139 8.38 10.63 2.28
N PRO A 140 8.50 9.43 1.70
CA PRO A 140 7.89 9.14 0.42
C PRO A 140 6.37 9.19 0.50
N ILE A 141 5.77 9.83 -0.50
CA ILE A 141 4.33 9.81 -0.75
C ILE A 141 4.15 9.36 -2.19
N LYS A 142 3.34 8.33 -2.40
CA LYS A 142 3.03 7.78 -3.72
C LYS A 142 1.53 7.85 -3.97
N ALA A 143 1.12 8.29 -5.12
CA ALA A 143 -0.29 8.30 -5.50
C ALA A 143 -0.53 7.51 -6.78
N THR A 144 -1.70 6.92 -6.88
CA THR A 144 -2.17 6.30 -8.11
C THR A 144 -2.93 7.31 -8.95
N THR A 145 -2.80 7.22 -10.28
CA THR A 145 -3.53 8.08 -11.21
C THR A 145 -4.90 7.52 -11.59
N ASP A 146 -5.06 6.22 -11.46
CA ASP A 146 -6.21 5.44 -11.91
C ASP A 146 -7.21 5.10 -10.79
N SER A 147 -6.75 5.11 -9.53
CA SER A 147 -7.57 4.63 -8.41
C SER A 147 -7.71 5.63 -7.25
N HIS A 148 -7.09 6.80 -7.34
CA HIS A 148 -7.16 7.86 -6.32
C HIS A 148 -6.75 7.43 -4.89
N PHE A 149 -5.87 6.43 -4.79
CA PHE A 149 -5.19 6.04 -3.55
C PHE A 149 -3.94 6.90 -3.37
N ILE A 150 -3.73 7.38 -2.16
CA ILE A 150 -2.52 8.09 -1.76
C ILE A 150 -1.87 7.31 -0.64
N PHE A 151 -0.71 6.72 -0.89
CA PHE A 151 0.06 5.98 0.11
C PHE A 151 1.10 6.90 0.74
N LYS A 152 1.08 6.96 2.06
CA LYS A 152 1.94 7.82 2.87
C LYS A 152 2.65 7.02 3.95
N CYS A 153 3.96 7.26 4.14
CA CYS A 153 4.71 6.65 5.23
C CYS A 153 4.18 7.13 6.59
N MET A 154 3.94 6.22 7.53
CA MET A 154 3.54 6.56 8.89
C MET A 154 4.62 7.40 9.58
N ASN A 155 4.20 8.46 10.26
CA ASN A 155 5.04 9.14 11.21
C ASN A 155 4.93 8.44 12.56
N THR A 156 6.05 7.99 13.10
CA THR A 156 6.12 7.39 14.46
C THR A 156 5.92 8.41 15.58
N VAL A 157 5.65 9.69 15.25
CA VAL A 157 5.48 10.75 16.24
C VAL A 157 4.18 11.49 15.94
N LYS A 158 3.22 11.33 16.89
CA LYS A 158 1.93 12.00 17.04
C LYS A 158 0.82 11.64 16.04
N GLN A 159 -0.24 11.09 16.61
CA GLN A 159 -1.59 10.91 16.07
C GLN A 159 -2.31 12.26 15.84
N GLU A 160 -1.72 13.16 15.11
CA GLU A 160 -2.46 14.28 14.55
C GLU A 160 -2.70 13.96 13.08
N ILE A 161 -3.96 13.85 12.70
CA ILE A 161 -4.36 13.80 11.28
C ILE A 161 -3.65 14.97 10.60
N PRO A 162 -2.69 14.74 9.71
CA PRO A 162 -1.96 15.84 9.11
C PRO A 162 -2.96 16.67 8.30
N LYS A 163 -3.12 17.94 8.62
CA LYS A 163 -3.73 18.88 7.69
C LYS A 163 -2.93 18.78 6.39
N ILE A 164 -3.53 18.18 5.37
CA ILE A 164 -2.87 17.95 4.07
C ILE A 164 -2.60 19.31 3.45
N LYS A 165 -1.42 19.87 3.73
CA LYS A 165 -0.92 21.05 3.04
C LYS A 165 -0.42 20.59 1.67
N MET A 166 -1.10 21.08 0.66
CA MET A 166 -0.70 21.12 -0.76
C MET A 166 0.08 19.91 -1.31
N LEU A 167 -0.63 19.00 -1.91
CA LEU A 167 -0.05 17.95 -2.74
C LEU A 167 0.10 18.46 -4.18
N ARG A 168 1.32 18.48 -4.70
CA ARG A 168 1.60 18.74 -6.11
C ARG A 168 1.78 17.41 -6.83
N PHE A 169 0.95 17.12 -7.82
CA PHE A 169 1.10 15.94 -8.66
C PHE A 169 2.07 16.25 -9.80
N MET A 170 3.13 15.46 -9.91
CA MET A 170 4.01 15.48 -11.09
C MET A 170 3.84 14.14 -11.82
N SER A 171 3.62 14.20 -13.13
CA SER A 171 3.52 12.99 -13.94
C SER A 171 4.93 12.44 -14.24
N ASN A 172 5.06 11.12 -14.31
CA ASN A 172 6.33 10.44 -14.66
C ASN A 172 6.90 10.86 -16.03
N LYS A 173 6.16 11.65 -16.84
CA LYS A 173 6.63 12.16 -18.12
C LYS A 173 7.56 13.38 -18.00
N GLU A 174 7.65 14.00 -16.83
CA GLU A 174 8.52 15.16 -16.60
C GLU A 174 9.90 14.82 -16.05
N LEU A 175 10.14 13.54 -15.74
CA LEU A 175 11.46 13.03 -15.37
C LEU A 175 12.19 12.46 -16.61
N LYS A 176 12.52 13.30 -17.58
CA LYS A 176 13.59 13.03 -18.55
C LYS A 176 14.85 13.74 -18.04
N PHE A 177 15.80 12.95 -17.54
CA PHE A 177 17.21 13.30 -17.49
C PHE A 177 17.88 12.91 -18.79
#